data_51defc48c2ac7824b4de948c5dff0d1d
#
_entry.id   51defc48c2ac7824b4de948c5dff0d1d
#
_cell.length_a   1.000
_cell.length_b   1.000
_cell.length_c   1.000
_cell.angle_alpha   90.00
_cell.angle_beta   90.00
_cell.angle_gamma   90.00
#
_symmetry.space_group_name_H-M   'P 1'
#
loop_
_entity.id
_entity.type
_entity.pdbx_description
1 polymer ?
#
loop_
_entity_poly.entity_id
_entity_poly.type
_entity_poly.pdbx_seq_one_letter_code
_entity_poly.pdbx_strand_id
1 'polypeptide(L)'
;MRGSRLPAGGGNVFMVVRQTRSEALARGMTLLDLSIGEPRGPALRSAREAASAAILSEDEAMHAYQYNDSPAVPDFSRRFVSAHLPRALPDGEVDYLPISGIKPILGLLPLACGCAREAVTVATMTKPGYPIPADWCAYHPHVTHYALPLNAGNAFRFAPADIAPATGLIMTNYPHNPSGQVATVDWFRALCAHCAAHDIRLFNDAAYVCLSHDEESACLSQVAPEFPELSWAEAFTAAKLIGNGTGWHVGAMVGSKDFIADMKEVKGKTDAGFVAPMAAGAIAALEGDQVGIAQFRALYKERLALLTGLMQDCGMRLAIEPRAAFYTLWQTPTRAFGRAIDSARDFNVTMIEQTGVVGVHFGDFLRYAVCADVKAMAPALEAAFRKAEVGYG
;
A
#
# COMPACT_ATOMS: atom_id res chain seq x y z
N MET A 1 24.10 25.85 10.25
CA MET A 1 22.87 25.46 9.54
C MET A 1 21.72 25.51 10.54
N ARG A 2 20.53 26.01 10.15
CA ARG A 2 19.36 25.93 11.01
C ARG A 2 18.87 24.46 11.02
N GLY A 3 18.62 23.91 12.22
CA GLY A 3 18.07 22.56 12.37
C GLY A 3 16.65 22.45 11.81
N SER A 4 16.17 21.21 11.55
CA SER A 4 14.78 20.95 11.16
C SER A 4 13.83 21.44 12.27
N ARG A 5 12.69 22.00 11.86
CA ARG A 5 11.57 22.35 12.76
C ARG A 5 10.52 21.26 12.86
N LEU A 6 10.69 20.19 12.09
CA LEU A 6 9.78 19.04 12.12
C LEU A 6 10.08 18.18 13.36
N PRO A 7 9.08 17.50 13.92
CA PRO A 7 9.32 16.47 14.92
C PRO A 7 10.41 15.52 14.43
N ALA A 8 11.27 15.06 15.33
CA ALA A 8 12.22 14.01 15.00
C ALA A 8 11.40 12.78 14.57
N GLY A 9 11.30 12.56 13.29
CA GLY A 9 10.64 11.39 12.72
C GLY A 9 11.40 10.15 13.19
N GLY A 10 10.69 9.10 13.54
CA GLY A 10 11.30 7.78 13.71
C GLY A 10 12.11 7.48 12.45
N GLY A 11 13.33 6.96 12.59
CA GLY A 11 14.22 6.74 11.45
C GLY A 11 13.51 5.92 10.39
N ASN A 12 13.08 6.60 9.32
CA ASN A 12 12.33 5.96 8.23
C ASN A 12 13.21 4.85 7.65
N VAL A 13 12.76 3.62 7.76
CA VAL A 13 13.46 2.41 7.29
C VAL A 13 13.98 2.58 5.85
N PHE A 14 13.23 3.28 5.00
CA PHE A 14 13.63 3.54 3.63
C PHE A 14 14.82 4.50 3.50
N MET A 15 15.07 5.38 4.47
CA MET A 15 16.25 6.25 4.47
C MET A 15 17.53 5.45 4.72
N VAL A 16 17.49 4.51 5.68
CA VAL A 16 18.61 3.60 5.96
C VAL A 16 18.95 2.78 4.72
N VAL A 17 17.95 2.14 4.12
CA VAL A 17 18.13 1.34 2.90
C VAL A 17 18.70 2.19 1.77
N ARG A 18 18.19 3.41 1.58
CA ARG A 18 18.67 4.33 0.53
C ARG A 18 20.13 4.70 0.74
N GLN A 19 20.54 4.99 1.97
CA GLN A 19 21.92 5.33 2.29
C GLN A 19 22.86 4.15 2.04
N THR A 20 22.58 2.96 2.60
CA THR A 20 23.42 1.76 2.42
C THR A 20 23.54 1.39 0.94
N ARG A 21 22.42 1.49 0.20
CA ARG A 21 22.38 1.28 -1.25
C ARG A 21 23.31 2.26 -2.00
N SER A 22 23.26 3.55 -1.65
CA SER A 22 24.11 4.58 -2.29
C SER A 22 25.59 4.33 -1.99
N GLU A 23 25.93 3.93 -0.77
CA GLU A 23 27.28 3.58 -0.37
C GLU A 23 27.79 2.34 -1.11
N ALA A 24 26.96 1.31 -1.29
CA ALA A 24 27.30 0.11 -2.06
C ALA A 24 27.55 0.43 -3.54
N LEU A 25 26.73 1.26 -4.15
CA LEU A 25 26.94 1.75 -5.53
C LEU A 25 28.24 2.54 -5.66
N ALA A 26 28.56 3.40 -4.68
CA ALA A 26 29.80 4.19 -4.68
C ALA A 26 31.05 3.30 -4.59
N ARG A 27 30.92 2.09 -4.01
CA ARG A 27 31.98 1.05 -4.00
C ARG A 27 32.04 0.21 -5.27
N GLY A 28 31.21 0.51 -6.29
CA GLY A 28 31.17 -0.21 -7.57
C GLY A 28 30.40 -1.53 -7.53
N MET A 29 29.56 -1.76 -6.52
CA MET A 29 28.77 -2.99 -6.43
C MET A 29 27.61 -2.97 -7.41
N THR A 30 27.35 -4.12 -8.05
CA THR A 30 26.12 -4.36 -8.78
C THR A 30 25.01 -4.71 -7.79
N LEU A 31 23.89 -3.99 -7.85
CA LEU A 31 22.78 -4.21 -6.92
C LEU A 31 21.71 -5.14 -7.52
N LEU A 32 21.25 -6.07 -6.72
CA LEU A 32 20.06 -6.89 -6.92
C LEU A 32 18.93 -6.27 -6.08
N ASP A 33 18.29 -5.23 -6.63
CA ASP A 33 17.39 -4.36 -5.87
C ASP A 33 15.96 -4.90 -5.81
N LEU A 34 15.61 -5.52 -4.70
CA LEU A 34 14.29 -6.03 -4.33
C LEU A 34 13.62 -5.16 -3.25
N SER A 35 14.13 -3.93 -2.99
CA SER A 35 13.55 -3.02 -1.99
C SER A 35 12.38 -2.20 -2.51
N ILE A 36 12.30 -1.98 -3.81
CA ILE A 36 11.37 -1.03 -4.44
C ILE A 36 10.02 -1.70 -4.69
N GLY A 37 9.01 -1.24 -3.98
CA GLY A 37 7.60 -1.63 -4.14
C GLY A 37 6.88 -0.81 -5.20
N GLU A 38 7.45 -0.75 -6.40
CA GLU A 38 6.93 -0.03 -7.55
C GLU A 38 7.03 -0.90 -8.80
N PRO A 39 5.93 -1.12 -9.54
CA PRO A 39 5.96 -1.86 -10.80
C PRO A 39 7.03 -1.30 -11.76
N ARG A 40 7.69 -2.18 -12.49
CA ARG A 40 8.67 -1.81 -13.51
C ARG A 40 8.06 -1.83 -14.90
N GLY A 41 8.66 -1.07 -15.80
CA GLY A 41 8.18 -0.92 -17.17
C GLY A 41 7.13 0.18 -17.32
N PRO A 42 6.48 0.28 -18.48
CA PRO A 42 5.43 1.26 -18.73
C PRO A 42 4.07 0.82 -18.17
N ALA A 43 3.12 1.75 -18.09
CA ALA A 43 1.71 1.42 -17.94
C ALA A 43 1.20 0.58 -19.12
N LEU A 44 0.06 -0.07 -18.99
CA LEU A 44 -0.59 -0.83 -20.07
C LEU A 44 -0.74 0.04 -21.32
N ARG A 45 -0.64 -0.59 -22.48
CA ARG A 45 -0.72 0.12 -23.77
C ARG A 45 -2.05 0.83 -23.92
N SER A 46 -3.15 0.17 -23.59
CA SER A 46 -4.50 0.73 -23.59
C SER A 46 -4.61 2.02 -22.77
N ALA A 47 -4.03 2.02 -21.55
CA ALA A 47 -4.01 3.20 -20.69
C ALA A 47 -3.20 4.35 -21.32
N ARG A 48 -2.02 4.06 -21.86
CA ARG A 48 -1.13 5.07 -22.44
C ARG A 48 -1.72 5.71 -23.71
N GLU A 49 -2.33 4.90 -24.58
CA GLU A 49 -2.96 5.39 -25.81
C GLU A 49 -4.17 6.28 -25.50
N ALA A 50 -5.03 5.88 -24.55
CA ALA A 50 -6.17 6.68 -24.14
C ALA A 50 -5.75 7.98 -23.44
N ALA A 51 -4.73 7.93 -22.57
CA ALA A 51 -4.19 9.13 -21.93
C ALA A 51 -3.56 10.09 -22.97
N SER A 52 -2.85 9.56 -23.97
CA SER A 52 -2.29 10.37 -25.07
C SER A 52 -3.36 11.04 -25.91
N ALA A 53 -4.43 10.31 -26.26
CA ALA A 53 -5.57 10.87 -26.96
C ALA A 53 -6.26 11.98 -26.15
N ALA A 54 -6.42 11.76 -24.84
CA ALA A 54 -7.04 12.74 -23.95
C ALA A 54 -6.21 14.03 -23.81
N ILE A 55 -4.87 13.93 -23.71
CA ILE A 55 -4.00 15.11 -23.60
C ILE A 55 -3.94 15.94 -24.89
N LEU A 56 -4.23 15.30 -26.03
CA LEU A 56 -4.30 15.96 -27.34
C LEU A 56 -5.72 16.48 -27.66
N SER A 57 -6.68 16.28 -26.76
CA SER A 57 -8.05 16.77 -26.93
C SER A 57 -8.11 18.29 -26.88
N GLU A 58 -9.01 18.87 -27.65
CA GLU A 58 -9.37 20.30 -27.59
C GLU A 58 -10.49 20.55 -26.54
N ASP A 59 -10.96 19.52 -25.85
CA ASP A 59 -11.94 19.66 -24.78
C ASP A 59 -11.30 20.38 -23.58
N GLU A 60 -11.77 21.58 -23.29
CA GLU A 60 -11.30 22.41 -22.17
C GLU A 60 -11.33 21.66 -20.83
N ALA A 61 -12.32 20.81 -20.61
CA ALA A 61 -12.45 20.05 -19.36
C ALA A 61 -11.24 19.13 -19.10
N MET A 62 -10.58 18.60 -20.15
CA MET A 62 -9.36 17.79 -20.04
C MET A 62 -8.15 18.57 -19.53
N HIS A 63 -8.17 19.89 -19.60
CA HIS A 63 -7.08 20.78 -19.25
C HIS A 63 -7.37 21.63 -18.01
N ALA A 64 -8.61 21.56 -17.50
CA ALA A 64 -9.08 22.32 -16.35
C ALA A 64 -8.85 21.57 -15.02
N TYR A 65 -9.00 22.27 -13.91
CA TYR A 65 -9.06 21.67 -12.59
C TYR A 65 -10.21 20.67 -12.48
N GLN A 66 -9.96 19.54 -11.85
CA GLN A 66 -10.98 18.48 -11.70
C GLN A 66 -11.70 18.54 -10.35
N TYR A 67 -11.11 19.17 -9.33
CA TYR A 67 -11.65 19.27 -7.98
C TYR A 67 -12.17 17.93 -7.44
N ASN A 68 -13.41 17.92 -6.95
CA ASN A 68 -14.07 16.72 -6.41
C ASN A 68 -15.07 16.09 -7.39
N ASP A 69 -15.32 16.72 -8.57
CA ASP A 69 -16.40 16.34 -9.48
C ASP A 69 -15.93 15.65 -10.76
N SER A 70 -14.64 15.75 -11.07
CA SER A 70 -14.01 15.13 -12.25
C SER A 70 -14.72 15.43 -13.59
N PRO A 71 -14.94 16.70 -13.98
CA PRO A 71 -15.79 17.05 -15.12
C PRO A 71 -15.32 16.47 -16.45
N ALA A 72 -14.02 16.27 -16.64
CA ALA A 72 -13.45 15.69 -17.85
C ALA A 72 -13.72 14.18 -17.99
N VAL A 73 -13.94 13.48 -16.90
CA VAL A 73 -14.18 12.03 -16.87
C VAL A 73 -15.44 11.77 -16.04
N PRO A 74 -16.63 11.86 -16.63
CA PRO A 74 -17.88 11.71 -15.91
C PRO A 74 -17.96 10.41 -15.09
N ASP A 75 -18.48 10.52 -13.87
CA ASP A 75 -18.60 9.41 -12.92
C ASP A 75 -17.29 8.69 -12.61
N PHE A 76 -16.14 9.35 -12.81
CA PHE A 76 -14.81 8.75 -12.66
C PHE A 76 -14.69 7.91 -11.39
N SER A 77 -14.98 8.48 -10.22
CA SER A 77 -14.74 7.81 -8.95
C SER A 77 -15.63 6.57 -8.77
N ARG A 78 -16.92 6.66 -9.15
CA ARG A 78 -17.84 5.52 -9.11
C ARG A 78 -17.36 4.40 -10.05
N ARG A 79 -17.04 4.73 -11.30
CA ARG A 79 -16.55 3.77 -12.30
C ARG A 79 -15.24 3.12 -11.84
N PHE A 80 -14.31 3.93 -11.34
CA PHE A 80 -13.02 3.45 -10.85
C PHE A 80 -13.17 2.47 -9.69
N VAL A 81 -13.97 2.82 -8.67
CA VAL A 81 -14.25 1.94 -7.52
C VAL A 81 -14.97 0.67 -7.95
N SER A 82 -16.03 0.81 -8.77
CA SER A 82 -16.83 -0.33 -9.22
C SER A 82 -16.03 -1.40 -9.96
N ALA A 83 -14.97 -0.99 -10.68
CA ALA A 83 -14.08 -1.92 -11.36
C ALA A 83 -13.24 -2.82 -10.42
N HIS A 84 -13.17 -2.48 -9.13
CA HIS A 84 -12.48 -3.27 -8.12
C HIS A 84 -13.41 -4.18 -7.31
N LEU A 85 -14.72 -4.04 -7.48
CA LEU A 85 -15.73 -4.71 -6.68
C LEU A 85 -16.49 -5.76 -7.46
N PRO A 86 -16.84 -6.90 -6.84
CA PRO A 86 -17.64 -7.93 -7.50
C PRO A 86 -19.11 -7.54 -7.71
N ARG A 87 -19.57 -6.51 -6.99
CA ARG A 87 -20.96 -5.99 -7.05
C ARG A 87 -20.95 -4.48 -6.94
N ALA A 88 -21.94 -3.84 -7.57
CA ALA A 88 -22.21 -2.43 -7.38
C ALA A 88 -22.57 -2.11 -5.92
N LEU A 89 -22.15 -0.96 -5.44
CA LEU A 89 -22.53 -0.46 -4.12
C LEU A 89 -23.96 0.13 -4.15
N PRO A 90 -24.65 0.16 -3.00
CA PRO A 90 -26.01 0.69 -2.92
C PRO A 90 -26.07 2.17 -3.34
N ASP A 91 -26.96 2.49 -4.25
CA ASP A 91 -27.17 3.87 -4.67
C ASP A 91 -27.72 4.72 -3.53
N GLY A 92 -27.13 5.91 -3.37
CA GLY A 92 -27.58 6.88 -2.37
C GLY A 92 -27.14 6.59 -0.92
N GLU A 93 -26.45 5.49 -0.63
CA GLU A 93 -25.96 5.16 0.71
C GLU A 93 -24.48 5.54 0.88
N VAL A 94 -23.70 5.53 -0.19
CA VAL A 94 -22.29 5.88 -0.21
C VAL A 94 -22.03 7.13 -1.04
N ASP A 95 -20.89 7.77 -0.80
CA ASP A 95 -20.38 8.87 -1.61
C ASP A 95 -18.97 8.56 -2.12
N TYR A 96 -18.52 9.30 -3.13
CA TYR A 96 -17.28 9.06 -3.85
C TYR A 96 -16.43 10.33 -3.89
N LEU A 97 -15.10 10.14 -3.98
CA LEU A 97 -14.15 11.25 -4.06
C LEU A 97 -12.98 10.87 -4.96
N PRO A 98 -12.67 11.63 -6.03
CA PRO A 98 -11.44 11.45 -6.78
C PRO A 98 -10.24 11.92 -5.97
N ILE A 99 -9.13 11.18 -6.07
CA ILE A 99 -7.90 11.48 -5.35
C ILE A 99 -6.68 11.41 -6.27
N SER A 100 -5.66 12.19 -5.94
CA SER A 100 -4.35 12.17 -6.61
C SER A 100 -3.45 11.03 -6.10
N GLY A 101 -4.06 9.89 -5.75
CA GLY A 101 -3.42 8.73 -5.12
C GLY A 101 -3.63 8.69 -3.61
N ILE A 102 -3.39 7.52 -3.01
CA ILE A 102 -3.71 7.26 -1.59
C ILE A 102 -2.75 7.99 -0.65
N LYS A 103 -1.45 8.03 -0.97
CA LYS A 103 -0.44 8.57 -0.05
C LYS A 103 -0.72 9.99 0.48
N PRO A 104 -1.14 10.98 -0.34
CA PRO A 104 -1.54 12.31 0.17
C PRO A 104 -2.73 12.26 1.13
N ILE A 105 -3.68 11.36 0.88
CA ILE A 105 -4.89 11.21 1.70
C ILE A 105 -4.57 10.75 3.13
N LEU A 106 -3.57 9.87 3.30
CA LEU A 106 -3.19 9.37 4.63
C LEU A 106 -2.86 10.47 5.63
N GLY A 107 -2.31 11.60 5.16
CA GLY A 107 -2.02 12.77 5.99
C GLY A 107 -3.25 13.60 6.36
N LEU A 108 -4.33 13.47 5.62
CA LEU A 108 -5.56 14.23 5.81
C LEU A 108 -6.58 13.53 6.72
N LEU A 109 -6.48 12.20 6.85
CA LEU A 109 -7.43 11.40 7.62
C LEU A 109 -7.57 11.86 9.08
N PRO A 110 -6.49 12.14 9.84
CA PRO A 110 -6.65 12.65 11.20
C PRO A 110 -7.38 14.00 11.26
N LEU A 111 -7.19 14.87 10.27
CA LEU A 111 -7.90 16.15 10.16
C LEU A 111 -9.40 15.92 9.92
N ALA A 112 -9.75 15.03 9.01
CA ALA A 112 -11.14 14.64 8.77
C ALA A 112 -11.79 14.01 10.02
N CYS A 113 -10.99 13.45 10.94
CA CYS A 113 -11.46 12.94 12.24
C CYS A 113 -11.45 13.99 13.36
N GLY A 114 -11.29 15.26 13.05
CA GLY A 114 -11.44 16.36 14.02
C GLY A 114 -10.19 16.71 14.83
N CYS A 115 -9.00 16.16 14.52
CA CYS A 115 -7.77 16.40 15.29
C CYS A 115 -7.31 17.87 15.33
N ALA A 116 -7.90 18.74 14.52
CA ALA A 116 -7.66 20.17 14.58
C ALA A 116 -8.30 20.83 15.83
N ARG A 117 -9.28 20.18 16.46
CA ARG A 117 -10.04 20.71 17.61
C ARG A 117 -9.90 19.86 18.86
N GLU A 118 -9.87 18.53 18.70
CA GLU A 118 -9.93 17.56 19.78
C GLU A 118 -8.79 16.56 19.68
N ALA A 119 -8.50 15.89 20.79
CA ALA A 119 -7.54 14.80 20.80
C ALA A 119 -8.15 13.58 20.11
N VAL A 120 -7.42 13.00 19.15
CA VAL A 120 -7.84 11.79 18.42
C VAL A 120 -6.81 10.69 18.62
N THR A 121 -7.26 9.52 19.03
CA THR A 121 -6.41 8.32 19.08
C THR A 121 -6.53 7.56 17.76
N VAL A 122 -5.39 7.36 17.10
CA VAL A 122 -5.30 6.70 15.80
C VAL A 122 -4.57 5.36 15.93
N ALA A 123 -5.22 4.30 15.51
CA ALA A 123 -4.65 2.96 15.39
C ALA A 123 -4.20 2.68 13.94
N THR A 124 -3.03 2.11 13.76
CA THR A 124 -2.50 1.82 12.42
C THR A 124 -1.84 0.45 12.31
N MET A 125 -1.75 -0.07 11.10
CA MET A 125 -1.05 -1.30 10.75
C MET A 125 0.41 -1.03 10.33
N THR A 126 1.19 -0.35 11.18
CA THR A 126 2.54 0.12 10.81
C THR A 126 3.69 -0.67 11.45
N LYS A 127 3.41 -1.69 12.28
CA LYS A 127 4.44 -2.52 12.96
C LYS A 127 4.11 -4.02 12.90
N PRO A 128 4.59 -4.76 11.90
CA PRO A 128 5.25 -4.29 10.69
C PRO A 128 4.24 -3.73 9.69
N GLY A 129 4.58 -2.65 8.99
CA GLY A 129 3.69 -2.07 7.99
C GLY A 129 4.23 -0.82 7.32
N TYR A 130 3.48 -0.30 6.36
CA TYR A 130 3.82 0.92 5.67
C TYR A 130 3.84 2.10 6.66
N PRO A 131 5.00 2.80 6.83
CA PRO A 131 5.18 3.68 7.98
C PRO A 131 4.44 5.03 7.88
N ILE A 132 4.02 5.44 6.69
CA ILE A 132 3.51 6.79 6.41
C ILE A 132 2.30 7.18 7.29
N PRO A 133 1.32 6.29 7.60
CA PRO A 133 0.25 6.65 8.52
C PRO A 133 0.75 7.06 9.91
N ALA A 134 1.73 6.34 10.46
CA ALA A 134 2.34 6.69 11.75
C ALA A 134 3.16 7.98 11.68
N ASP A 135 3.92 8.17 10.58
CA ASP A 135 4.69 9.40 10.37
C ASP A 135 3.78 10.63 10.33
N TRP A 136 2.63 10.55 9.64
CA TRP A 136 1.66 11.64 9.63
C TRP A 136 1.02 11.90 10.98
N CYS A 137 0.71 10.86 11.76
CA CYS A 137 0.21 11.03 13.12
C CYS A 137 1.18 11.87 13.97
N ALA A 138 2.48 11.67 13.82
CA ALA A 138 3.50 12.44 14.55
C ALA A 138 3.54 13.94 14.21
N TYR A 139 3.00 14.35 13.07
CA TYR A 139 2.90 15.77 12.67
C TYR A 139 1.67 16.47 13.22
N HIS A 140 0.71 15.76 13.79
CA HIS A 140 -0.52 16.33 14.36
C HIS A 140 -0.42 16.34 15.89
N PRO A 141 -0.34 17.50 16.54
CA PRO A 141 -0.10 17.61 18.00
C PRO A 141 -1.23 17.04 18.85
N HIS A 142 -2.43 16.94 18.30
CA HIS A 142 -3.60 16.38 18.99
C HIS A 142 -3.88 14.92 18.63
N VAL A 143 -2.92 14.23 17.99
CA VAL A 143 -3.04 12.81 17.65
C VAL A 143 -2.19 11.97 18.59
N THR A 144 -2.83 11.03 19.28
CA THR A 144 -2.16 9.91 19.94
C THR A 144 -2.17 8.71 19.02
N HIS A 145 -1.00 8.11 18.77
CA HIS A 145 -0.85 7.01 17.84
C HIS A 145 -0.39 5.72 18.54
N TYR A 146 -0.98 4.59 18.15
CA TYR A 146 -0.46 3.27 18.46
C TYR A 146 -0.57 2.33 17.26
N ALA A 147 0.32 1.31 17.23
CA ALA A 147 0.28 0.29 16.20
C ALA A 147 -0.51 -0.93 16.70
N LEU A 148 -1.37 -1.46 15.83
CA LEU A 148 -2.11 -2.70 16.07
C LEU A 148 -1.17 -3.91 16.04
N PRO A 149 -1.41 -4.97 16.82
CA PRO A 149 -0.52 -6.12 16.88
C PRO A 149 -0.64 -6.97 15.62
N LEU A 150 0.45 -7.07 14.87
CA LEU A 150 0.53 -7.82 13.62
C LEU A 150 1.73 -8.77 13.68
N ASN A 151 1.47 -10.06 13.46
CA ASN A 151 2.50 -11.09 13.43
C ASN A 151 2.05 -12.30 12.59
N ALA A 152 2.93 -13.25 12.37
CA ALA A 152 2.61 -14.46 11.61
C ALA A 152 1.54 -15.32 12.29
N GLY A 153 1.49 -15.35 13.63
CA GLY A 153 0.53 -16.13 14.40
C GLY A 153 -0.92 -15.67 14.25
N ASN A 154 -1.14 -14.36 14.02
CA ASN A 154 -2.47 -13.82 13.73
C ASN A 154 -2.69 -13.56 12.22
N ALA A 155 -1.84 -14.13 11.37
CA ALA A 155 -1.85 -13.92 9.90
C ALA A 155 -1.87 -12.44 9.51
N PHE A 156 -1.20 -11.58 10.29
CA PHE A 156 -1.18 -10.12 10.14
C PHE A 156 -2.58 -9.48 10.14
N ARG A 157 -3.50 -10.07 10.89
CA ARG A 157 -4.87 -9.57 11.15
C ARG A 157 -5.07 -9.46 12.65
N PHE A 158 -5.21 -8.25 13.16
CA PHE A 158 -5.51 -8.00 14.56
C PHE A 158 -6.97 -8.40 14.89
N ALA A 159 -7.28 -8.63 16.15
CA ALA A 159 -8.65 -8.86 16.61
C ALA A 159 -9.30 -7.53 17.04
N PRO A 160 -10.64 -7.39 16.95
CA PRO A 160 -11.34 -6.22 17.50
C PRO A 160 -11.02 -5.96 18.99
N ALA A 161 -10.74 -6.99 19.77
CA ALA A 161 -10.32 -6.87 21.17
C ALA A 161 -8.95 -6.20 21.39
N ASP A 162 -8.12 -6.10 20.34
CA ASP A 162 -6.82 -5.40 20.39
C ASP A 162 -6.96 -3.88 20.24
N ILE A 163 -8.17 -3.39 19.94
CA ILE A 163 -8.43 -1.98 19.71
C ILE A 163 -8.63 -1.29 21.07
N ALA A 164 -7.84 -0.24 21.33
CA ALA A 164 -7.95 0.52 22.57
C ALA A 164 -9.29 1.28 22.63
N PRO A 165 -9.96 1.34 23.80
CA PRO A 165 -11.32 1.92 23.93
C PRO A 165 -11.46 3.37 23.49
N ALA A 166 -10.37 4.16 23.55
CA ALA A 166 -10.38 5.59 23.17
C ALA A 166 -10.03 5.83 21.69
N THR A 167 -10.01 4.77 20.87
CA THR A 167 -9.67 4.89 19.45
C THR A 167 -10.77 5.64 18.69
N GLY A 168 -10.39 6.70 17.96
CA GLY A 168 -11.31 7.46 17.11
C GLY A 168 -11.13 7.17 15.61
N LEU A 169 -9.97 6.63 15.20
CA LEU A 169 -9.69 6.27 13.82
C LEU A 169 -8.85 4.99 13.75
N ILE A 170 -9.25 4.06 12.91
CA ILE A 170 -8.44 2.91 12.52
C ILE A 170 -8.05 3.06 11.04
N MET A 171 -6.75 2.97 10.75
CA MET A 171 -6.22 2.96 9.38
C MET A 171 -5.66 1.58 9.08
N THR A 172 -6.42 0.80 8.30
CA THR A 172 -5.98 -0.51 7.80
C THR A 172 -5.31 -0.39 6.43
N ASN A 173 -4.57 -1.42 6.06
CA ASN A 173 -4.00 -1.57 4.73
C ASN A 173 -4.14 -3.04 4.30
N TYR A 174 -5.20 -3.32 3.54
CA TYR A 174 -5.42 -4.64 2.94
C TYR A 174 -5.73 -4.52 1.45
N PRO A 175 -5.07 -5.37 0.63
CA PRO A 175 -3.97 -6.31 0.96
C PRO A 175 -2.76 -5.64 1.58
N HIS A 176 -2.15 -6.32 2.56
CA HIS A 176 -1.19 -5.73 3.50
C HIS A 176 0.24 -5.63 2.95
N ASN A 177 0.83 -4.46 3.02
CA ASN A 177 2.27 -4.26 2.86
C ASN A 177 2.92 -4.20 4.26
N PRO A 178 3.81 -5.14 4.65
CA PRO A 178 4.67 -5.97 3.78
C PRO A 178 4.28 -7.44 3.63
N SER A 179 3.26 -7.95 4.33
CA SER A 179 3.04 -9.40 4.45
C SER A 179 2.35 -10.04 3.24
N GLY A 180 1.74 -9.25 2.36
CA GLY A 180 0.91 -9.78 1.27
C GLY A 180 -0.38 -10.46 1.76
N GLN A 181 -0.77 -10.30 3.03
CA GLN A 181 -2.00 -10.88 3.55
C GLN A 181 -3.22 -10.10 3.12
N VAL A 182 -4.36 -10.78 3.07
CA VAL A 182 -5.65 -10.23 2.68
C VAL A 182 -6.61 -10.18 3.87
N ALA A 183 -7.53 -9.24 3.87
CA ALA A 183 -8.70 -9.30 4.74
C ALA A 183 -9.78 -10.16 4.08
N THR A 184 -10.57 -10.87 4.88
CA THR A 184 -11.73 -11.63 4.46
C THR A 184 -13.02 -10.87 4.76
N VAL A 185 -14.12 -11.25 4.10
CA VAL A 185 -15.46 -10.69 4.38
C VAL A 185 -15.79 -10.80 5.87
N ASP A 186 -15.57 -11.97 6.49
CA ASP A 186 -15.90 -12.18 7.89
C ASP A 186 -15.04 -11.35 8.84
N TRP A 187 -13.76 -11.17 8.50
CA TRP A 187 -12.89 -10.31 9.30
C TRP A 187 -13.32 -8.84 9.21
N PHE A 188 -13.61 -8.33 8.01
CA PHE A 188 -14.13 -6.97 7.86
C PHE A 188 -15.48 -6.81 8.54
N ARG A 189 -16.38 -7.81 8.48
CA ARG A 189 -17.68 -7.75 9.16
C ARG A 189 -17.52 -7.62 10.68
N ALA A 190 -16.63 -8.41 11.28
CA ALA A 190 -16.33 -8.31 12.71
C ALA A 190 -15.73 -6.94 13.08
N LEU A 191 -14.84 -6.41 12.26
CA LEU A 191 -14.24 -5.08 12.46
C LEU A 191 -15.27 -3.96 12.29
N CYS A 192 -16.10 -4.00 11.24
CA CYS A 192 -17.16 -3.02 11.00
C CYS A 192 -18.16 -2.99 12.17
N ALA A 193 -18.61 -4.16 12.65
CA ALA A 193 -19.50 -4.26 13.81
C ALA A 193 -18.90 -3.63 15.05
N HIS A 194 -17.61 -3.88 15.32
CA HIS A 194 -16.92 -3.28 16.45
C HIS A 194 -16.80 -1.76 16.29
N CYS A 195 -16.39 -1.28 15.12
CA CYS A 195 -16.22 0.16 14.88
C CYS A 195 -17.54 0.91 14.97
N ALA A 196 -18.64 0.37 14.40
CA ALA A 196 -19.97 0.94 14.51
C ALA A 196 -20.46 1.02 15.97
N ALA A 197 -20.23 -0.02 16.77
CA ALA A 197 -20.65 -0.06 18.17
C ALA A 197 -19.87 0.92 19.09
N HIS A 198 -18.70 1.40 18.66
CA HIS A 198 -17.81 2.23 19.47
C HIS A 198 -17.54 3.63 18.86
N ASP A 199 -18.29 4.02 17.83
CA ASP A 199 -18.14 5.30 17.11
C ASP A 199 -16.68 5.52 16.60
N ILE A 200 -16.08 4.47 16.03
CA ILE A 200 -14.72 4.51 15.48
C ILE A 200 -14.79 4.66 13.97
N ARG A 201 -14.15 5.68 13.42
CA ARG A 201 -13.96 5.79 11.98
C ARG A 201 -13.02 4.73 11.46
N LEU A 202 -13.40 4.07 10.35
CA LEU A 202 -12.61 3.00 9.74
C LEU A 202 -12.17 3.38 8.32
N PHE A 203 -10.86 3.35 8.09
CA PHE A 203 -10.28 3.57 6.76
C PHE A 203 -9.49 2.34 6.30
N ASN A 204 -9.63 1.96 5.02
CA ASN A 204 -8.78 0.95 4.38
C ASN A 204 -8.03 1.51 3.18
N ASP A 205 -6.69 1.37 3.20
CA ASP A 205 -5.82 1.56 2.04
C ASP A 205 -5.80 0.28 1.21
N ALA A 206 -6.57 0.27 0.09
CA ALA A 206 -6.72 -0.85 -0.82
C ALA A 206 -5.76 -0.81 -2.02
N ALA A 207 -4.54 -0.27 -1.83
CA ALA A 207 -3.58 -0.07 -2.92
C ALA A 207 -3.22 -1.33 -3.71
N TYR A 208 -3.40 -2.51 -3.15
CA TYR A 208 -2.99 -3.79 -3.74
C TYR A 208 -4.14 -4.73 -4.10
N VAL A 209 -5.39 -4.30 -3.99
CA VAL A 209 -6.55 -5.15 -4.23
C VAL A 209 -6.56 -5.78 -5.63
N CYS A 210 -6.11 -5.03 -6.64
CA CYS A 210 -5.97 -5.52 -8.02
C CYS A 210 -4.90 -6.62 -8.20
N LEU A 211 -3.98 -6.74 -7.24
CA LEU A 211 -2.93 -7.75 -7.19
C LEU A 211 -3.24 -8.85 -6.17
N SER A 212 -4.50 -9.04 -5.82
CA SER A 212 -4.90 -10.20 -5.04
C SER A 212 -4.79 -11.48 -5.89
N HIS A 213 -4.22 -12.52 -5.29
CA HIS A 213 -4.06 -13.86 -5.87
C HIS A 213 -4.96 -14.87 -5.16
N ASP A 214 -5.82 -14.39 -4.28
CA ASP A 214 -6.63 -15.15 -3.36
C ASP A 214 -8.11 -14.76 -3.49
N GLU A 215 -8.97 -15.76 -3.62
CA GLU A 215 -10.42 -15.57 -3.81
C GLU A 215 -11.14 -15.08 -2.53
N GLU A 216 -10.53 -15.30 -1.36
CA GLU A 216 -11.09 -14.80 -0.08
C GLU A 216 -10.79 -13.31 0.17
N SER A 217 -9.98 -12.68 -0.70
CA SER A 217 -9.64 -11.26 -0.57
C SER A 217 -10.88 -10.39 -0.72
N ALA A 218 -11.17 -9.61 0.31
CA ALA A 218 -12.30 -8.68 0.34
C ALA A 218 -11.84 -7.23 0.39
N CYS A 219 -12.69 -6.34 -0.13
CA CYS A 219 -12.64 -4.89 0.11
C CYS A 219 -13.52 -4.53 1.30
N LEU A 220 -13.15 -3.49 2.04
CA LEU A 220 -13.97 -2.93 3.11
C LEU A 220 -15.36 -2.51 2.57
N SER A 221 -15.39 -1.87 1.42
CA SER A 221 -16.61 -1.41 0.75
C SER A 221 -17.58 -2.51 0.36
N GLN A 222 -17.17 -3.79 0.32
CA GLN A 222 -18.10 -4.91 0.11
C GLN A 222 -18.95 -5.22 1.34
N VAL A 223 -18.50 -4.80 2.53
CA VAL A 223 -19.06 -5.17 3.83
C VAL A 223 -19.60 -3.96 4.59
N ALA A 224 -18.89 -2.84 4.56
CA ALA A 224 -19.23 -1.67 5.36
C ALA A 224 -20.67 -1.13 5.15
N PRO A 225 -21.29 -1.20 3.95
CA PRO A 225 -22.69 -0.81 3.78
C PRO A 225 -23.69 -1.65 4.57
N GLU A 226 -23.31 -2.84 5.07
CA GLU A 226 -24.17 -3.62 5.98
C GLU A 226 -24.35 -2.92 7.36
N PHE A 227 -23.56 -1.87 7.66
CA PHE A 227 -23.52 -1.16 8.94
C PHE A 227 -23.83 0.33 8.75
N PRO A 228 -25.11 0.75 8.74
CA PRO A 228 -25.50 2.14 8.45
C PRO A 228 -24.90 3.18 9.41
N GLU A 229 -24.62 2.79 10.66
CA GLU A 229 -24.02 3.68 11.68
C GLU A 229 -22.50 3.80 11.58
N LEU A 230 -21.86 3.03 10.69
CA LEU A 230 -20.41 3.05 10.54
C LEU A 230 -19.97 4.24 9.69
N SER A 231 -19.07 5.06 10.25
CA SER A 231 -18.32 6.05 9.47
C SER A 231 -17.06 5.39 8.89
N TRP A 232 -17.01 5.24 7.58
CA TRP A 232 -15.95 4.47 6.92
C TRP A 232 -15.54 5.06 5.56
N ALA A 233 -14.30 4.75 5.14
CA ALA A 233 -13.84 5.03 3.78
C ALA A 233 -12.83 3.99 3.31
N GLU A 234 -12.76 3.77 2.00
CA GLU A 234 -11.76 2.93 1.34
C GLU A 234 -11.19 3.65 0.14
N ALA A 235 -9.86 3.55 -0.04
CA ALA A 235 -9.16 4.24 -1.11
C ALA A 235 -8.46 3.27 -2.07
N PHE A 236 -8.63 3.53 -3.36
CA PHE A 236 -8.10 2.76 -4.48
C PHE A 236 -7.17 3.61 -5.33
N THR A 237 -6.20 3.00 -6.02
CA THR A 237 -5.23 3.72 -6.85
C THR A 237 -4.93 3.00 -8.16
N ALA A 238 -4.73 3.75 -9.24
CA ALA A 238 -4.25 3.22 -10.51
C ALA A 238 -2.77 2.79 -10.46
N ALA A 239 -2.05 3.19 -9.42
CA ALA A 239 -0.59 3.04 -9.33
C ALA A 239 -0.09 1.60 -9.56
N LYS A 240 -0.91 0.59 -9.27
CA LYS A 240 -0.53 -0.83 -9.33
C LYS A 240 -1.53 -1.68 -10.11
N LEU A 241 -2.44 -1.03 -10.82
CA LEU A 241 -3.54 -1.66 -11.53
C LEU A 241 -3.29 -1.73 -13.05
N ILE A 242 -2.81 -0.64 -13.61
CA ILE A 242 -2.63 -0.46 -15.05
C ILE A 242 -1.17 -0.71 -15.49
N GLY A 243 -0.48 -1.65 -14.89
CA GLY A 243 0.97 -1.78 -15.00
C GLY A 243 1.67 -0.78 -14.08
N ASN A 244 2.69 -0.06 -14.56
CA ASN A 244 3.29 1.01 -13.78
C ASN A 244 2.51 2.32 -13.97
N GLY A 245 1.53 2.52 -13.10
CA GLY A 245 0.77 3.78 -12.99
C GLY A 245 1.17 4.65 -11.80
N THR A 246 2.32 4.37 -11.15
CA THR A 246 2.72 5.04 -9.90
C THR A 246 2.91 6.55 -10.05
N GLY A 247 3.46 6.99 -11.16
CA GLY A 247 3.64 8.41 -11.48
C GLY A 247 2.40 9.12 -12.04
N TRP A 248 1.29 8.41 -12.24
CA TRP A 248 0.08 8.99 -12.82
C TRP A 248 -0.76 9.78 -11.81
N HIS A 249 -0.63 9.46 -10.52
CA HIS A 249 -1.34 10.15 -9.45
C HIS A 249 -2.86 10.17 -9.64
N VAL A 250 -3.45 9.01 -9.85
CA VAL A 250 -4.89 8.81 -10.09
C VAL A 250 -5.43 7.73 -9.16
N GLY A 251 -6.57 7.99 -8.55
CA GLY A 251 -7.29 7.06 -7.70
C GLY A 251 -8.67 7.58 -7.32
N ALA A 252 -9.38 6.81 -6.51
CA ALA A 252 -10.68 7.19 -5.99
C ALA A 252 -10.89 6.65 -4.58
N MET A 253 -11.70 7.34 -3.79
CA MET A 253 -12.24 6.87 -2.52
C MET A 253 -13.73 6.62 -2.64
N VAL A 254 -14.23 5.74 -1.81
CA VAL A 254 -15.64 5.53 -1.52
C VAL A 254 -15.82 5.42 -0.01
N GLY A 255 -16.97 5.81 0.51
CA GLY A 255 -17.25 5.67 1.94
C GLY A 255 -18.63 6.15 2.33
N SER A 256 -18.91 6.14 3.62
CA SER A 256 -20.09 6.77 4.20
C SER A 256 -20.10 8.27 3.88
N LYS A 257 -21.31 8.83 3.75
CA LYS A 257 -21.48 10.22 3.31
C LYS A 257 -20.78 11.23 4.23
N ASP A 258 -20.81 11.00 5.53
CA ASP A 258 -20.18 11.84 6.54
C ASP A 258 -18.65 11.86 6.38
N PHE A 259 -18.03 10.68 6.27
CA PHE A 259 -16.58 10.59 6.13
C PHE A 259 -16.11 11.21 4.81
N ILE A 260 -16.81 10.91 3.70
CA ILE A 260 -16.47 11.49 2.39
C ILE A 260 -16.71 13.00 2.36
N ALA A 261 -17.74 13.52 3.03
CA ALA A 261 -17.97 14.96 3.14
C ALA A 261 -16.82 15.67 3.86
N ASP A 262 -16.38 15.15 5.01
CA ASP A 262 -15.22 15.68 5.75
C ASP A 262 -13.93 15.61 4.90
N MET A 263 -13.73 14.51 4.18
CA MET A 263 -12.59 14.36 3.28
C MET A 263 -12.64 15.33 2.09
N LYS A 264 -13.80 15.58 1.51
CA LYS A 264 -14.00 16.59 0.44
C LYS A 264 -13.58 17.98 0.91
N GLU A 265 -14.01 18.36 2.13
CA GLU A 265 -13.69 19.67 2.72
C GLU A 265 -12.18 19.81 2.95
N VAL A 266 -11.54 18.84 3.60
CA VAL A 266 -10.10 18.89 3.90
C VAL A 266 -9.26 18.82 2.62
N LYS A 267 -9.58 17.87 1.72
CA LYS A 267 -8.87 17.70 0.45
C LYS A 267 -9.00 18.95 -0.44
N GLY A 268 -10.16 19.57 -0.49
CA GLY A 268 -10.40 20.77 -1.28
C GLY A 268 -9.51 21.97 -0.90
N LYS A 269 -8.83 21.93 0.26
CA LYS A 269 -7.82 22.92 0.66
C LYS A 269 -6.39 22.52 0.31
N THR A 270 -6.17 21.32 -0.22
CA THR A 270 -4.83 20.77 -0.48
C THR A 270 -4.53 20.55 -1.94
N ASP A 271 -5.52 20.15 -2.74
CA ASP A 271 -5.34 19.93 -4.18
C ASP A 271 -6.59 20.31 -4.99
N ALA A 272 -6.39 20.48 -6.30
CA ALA A 272 -7.45 20.80 -7.26
C ALA A 272 -7.87 19.57 -8.08
N GLY A 273 -7.68 18.38 -7.53
CA GLY A 273 -8.03 17.10 -8.17
C GLY A 273 -6.82 16.38 -8.75
N PHE A 274 -7.07 15.56 -9.74
CA PHE A 274 -6.06 14.75 -10.43
C PHE A 274 -5.85 15.23 -11.87
N VAL A 275 -4.90 14.58 -12.58
CA VAL A 275 -4.62 14.85 -13.99
C VAL A 275 -5.66 14.15 -14.87
N ALA A 276 -6.60 14.87 -15.47
CA ALA A 276 -7.72 14.32 -16.22
C ALA A 276 -7.31 13.35 -17.37
N PRO A 277 -6.32 13.64 -18.21
CA PRO A 277 -5.85 12.70 -19.22
C PRO A 277 -5.38 11.36 -18.63
N MET A 278 -4.70 11.37 -17.48
CA MET A 278 -4.26 10.14 -16.82
C MET A 278 -5.46 9.36 -16.25
N ALA A 279 -6.47 10.06 -15.75
CA ALA A 279 -7.72 9.43 -15.30
C ALA A 279 -8.49 8.79 -16.45
N ALA A 280 -8.58 9.47 -17.60
CA ALA A 280 -9.18 8.91 -18.81
C ALA A 280 -8.44 7.63 -19.27
N GLY A 281 -7.12 7.65 -19.24
CA GLY A 281 -6.29 6.48 -19.53
C GLY A 281 -6.51 5.32 -18.54
N ALA A 282 -6.59 5.62 -17.25
CA ALA A 282 -6.83 4.61 -16.23
C ALA A 282 -8.20 3.93 -16.39
N ILE A 283 -9.26 4.69 -16.63
CA ILE A 283 -10.61 4.16 -16.89
C ILE A 283 -10.66 3.33 -18.17
N ALA A 284 -10.02 3.79 -19.23
CA ALA A 284 -9.97 3.05 -20.50
C ALA A 284 -9.33 1.66 -20.33
N ALA A 285 -8.26 1.57 -19.56
CA ALA A 285 -7.62 0.28 -19.26
C ALA A 285 -8.53 -0.58 -18.36
N LEU A 286 -9.11 0.00 -17.32
CA LEU A 286 -9.97 -0.70 -16.37
C LEU A 286 -11.21 -1.31 -17.05
N GLU A 287 -11.84 -0.60 -17.95
CA GLU A 287 -13.08 -1.04 -18.61
C GLU A 287 -12.79 -1.87 -19.88
N GLY A 288 -11.69 -1.58 -20.58
CA GLY A 288 -11.41 -2.15 -21.90
C GLY A 288 -10.31 -3.20 -21.96
N ASP A 289 -9.39 -3.29 -20.97
CA ASP A 289 -8.21 -4.16 -21.04
C ASP A 289 -8.09 -5.15 -19.87
N GLN A 290 -9.16 -5.92 -19.66
CA GLN A 290 -9.17 -6.96 -18.63
C GLN A 290 -8.07 -8.03 -18.85
N VAL A 291 -7.71 -8.28 -20.11
CA VAL A 291 -6.64 -9.22 -20.48
C VAL A 291 -5.28 -8.70 -20.01
N GLY A 292 -4.96 -7.44 -20.28
CA GLY A 292 -3.72 -6.81 -19.84
C GLY A 292 -3.61 -6.77 -18.31
N ILE A 293 -4.69 -6.44 -17.61
CA ILE A 293 -4.75 -6.45 -16.14
C ILE A 293 -4.53 -7.88 -15.60
N ALA A 294 -5.17 -8.88 -16.19
CA ALA A 294 -5.02 -10.27 -15.78
C ALA A 294 -3.58 -10.77 -16.01
N GLN A 295 -2.96 -10.43 -17.14
CA GLN A 295 -1.56 -10.77 -17.44
C GLN A 295 -0.60 -10.09 -16.45
N PHE A 296 -0.86 -8.85 -16.11
CA PHE A 296 -0.07 -8.11 -15.12
C PHE A 296 -0.15 -8.76 -13.73
N ARG A 297 -1.34 -9.17 -13.30
CA ARG A 297 -1.55 -9.93 -12.05
C ARG A 297 -0.82 -11.27 -12.07
N ALA A 298 -0.95 -12.03 -13.16
CA ALA A 298 -0.30 -13.34 -13.33
C ALA A 298 1.23 -13.24 -13.27
N LEU A 299 1.82 -12.21 -13.87
CA LEU A 299 3.25 -11.94 -13.82
C LEU A 299 3.77 -11.81 -12.37
N TYR A 300 3.06 -11.11 -11.52
CA TYR A 300 3.48 -10.95 -10.12
C TYR A 300 3.28 -12.22 -9.32
N LYS A 301 2.22 -12.99 -9.59
CA LYS A 301 2.02 -14.31 -8.98
C LYS A 301 3.18 -15.28 -9.33
N GLU A 302 3.59 -15.32 -10.59
CA GLU A 302 4.73 -16.13 -11.05
C GLU A 302 6.04 -15.69 -10.36
N ARG A 303 6.30 -14.37 -10.30
CA ARG A 303 7.51 -13.83 -9.67
C ARG A 303 7.55 -14.08 -8.16
N LEU A 304 6.42 -14.01 -7.48
CA LEU A 304 6.30 -14.35 -6.05
C LEU A 304 6.67 -15.82 -5.83
N ALA A 305 6.10 -16.74 -6.59
CA ALA A 305 6.38 -18.15 -6.49
C ALA A 305 7.87 -18.45 -6.77
N LEU A 306 8.44 -17.84 -7.81
CA LEU A 306 9.84 -18.02 -8.16
C LEU A 306 10.78 -17.54 -7.04
N LEU A 307 10.59 -16.32 -6.53
CA LEU A 307 11.45 -15.79 -5.47
C LEU A 307 11.28 -16.59 -4.17
N THR A 308 10.05 -16.95 -3.82
CA THR A 308 9.77 -17.75 -2.62
C THR A 308 10.48 -19.10 -2.67
N GLY A 309 10.35 -19.86 -3.75
CA GLY A 309 11.02 -21.14 -3.91
C GLY A 309 12.55 -21.01 -3.85
N LEU A 310 13.11 -20.08 -4.62
CA LEU A 310 14.56 -19.82 -4.65
C LEU A 310 15.12 -19.52 -3.25
N MET A 311 14.48 -18.65 -2.51
CA MET A 311 14.97 -18.25 -1.19
C MET A 311 14.80 -19.37 -0.14
N GLN A 312 13.72 -20.16 -0.22
CA GLN A 312 13.52 -21.33 0.63
C GLN A 312 14.58 -22.41 0.34
N ASP A 313 14.92 -22.67 -0.92
CA ASP A 313 16.00 -23.58 -1.33
C ASP A 313 17.38 -23.13 -0.84
N CYS A 314 17.54 -21.83 -0.56
CA CYS A 314 18.73 -21.26 0.07
C CYS A 314 18.65 -21.20 1.61
N GLY A 315 17.65 -21.83 2.23
CA GLY A 315 17.51 -21.94 3.68
C GLY A 315 16.78 -20.79 4.36
N MET A 316 16.27 -19.78 3.61
CA MET A 316 15.47 -18.72 4.20
C MET A 316 14.10 -19.25 4.63
N ARG A 317 13.60 -18.74 5.78
CA ARG A 317 12.28 -19.11 6.33
C ARG A 317 11.26 -18.02 6.03
N LEU A 318 10.25 -18.37 5.25
CA LEU A 318 9.13 -17.50 4.97
C LEU A 318 8.35 -17.20 6.26
N ALA A 319 7.99 -15.94 6.51
CA ALA A 319 7.20 -15.57 7.67
C ALA A 319 5.73 -15.97 7.50
N ILE A 320 5.22 -15.79 6.29
CA ILE A 320 3.87 -16.18 5.89
C ILE A 320 3.80 -16.24 4.35
N GLU A 321 2.98 -17.16 3.81
CA GLU A 321 2.75 -17.26 2.37
C GLU A 321 2.03 -16.01 1.83
N PRO A 322 2.56 -15.32 0.81
CA PRO A 322 1.91 -14.13 0.26
C PRO A 322 0.65 -14.50 -0.54
N ARG A 323 -0.47 -13.86 -0.23
CA ARG A 323 -1.79 -14.06 -0.87
C ARG A 323 -2.13 -12.93 -1.84
N ALA A 324 -1.38 -11.82 -1.80
CA ALA A 324 -1.60 -10.63 -2.64
C ALA A 324 -0.34 -9.77 -2.75
N ALA A 325 -0.44 -8.69 -3.50
CA ALA A 325 0.62 -7.71 -3.75
C ALA A 325 1.81 -8.30 -4.52
N PHE A 326 2.99 -7.80 -4.29
CA PHE A 326 4.24 -8.24 -4.91
C PHE A 326 5.39 -8.30 -3.88
N TYR A 327 5.06 -8.65 -2.63
CA TYR A 327 6.00 -8.73 -1.52
C TYR A 327 6.08 -10.15 -0.97
N THR A 328 7.29 -10.56 -0.60
CA THR A 328 7.54 -11.70 0.25
C THR A 328 8.08 -11.22 1.59
N LEU A 329 7.64 -11.82 2.69
CA LEU A 329 8.04 -11.47 4.04
C LEU A 329 8.75 -12.65 4.71
N TRP A 330 9.94 -12.40 5.25
CA TRP A 330 10.85 -13.43 5.73
C TRP A 330 11.23 -13.21 7.18
N GLN A 331 11.39 -14.30 7.93
CA GLN A 331 11.95 -14.27 9.27
C GLN A 331 13.42 -13.82 9.19
N THR A 332 13.87 -13.07 10.16
CA THR A 332 15.29 -12.72 10.28
C THR A 332 16.08 -13.94 10.74
N PRO A 333 17.13 -14.35 10.01
CA PRO A 333 18.02 -15.41 10.48
C PRO A 333 18.80 -14.94 11.72
N THR A 334 19.13 -15.87 12.60
CA THR A 334 19.96 -15.60 13.79
C THR A 334 21.47 -15.67 13.47
N ARG A 335 21.82 -16.29 12.34
CA ARG A 335 23.20 -16.37 11.84
C ARG A 335 23.23 -16.20 10.33
N ALA A 336 24.25 -15.53 9.82
CA ALA A 336 24.56 -15.42 8.40
C ALA A 336 26.04 -15.05 8.21
N PHE A 337 26.63 -15.39 7.08
CA PHE A 337 28.04 -15.05 6.77
C PHE A 337 29.02 -15.48 7.88
N GLY A 338 28.78 -16.64 8.50
CA GLY A 338 29.61 -17.17 9.58
C GLY A 338 29.51 -16.45 10.93
N ARG A 339 28.63 -15.46 11.10
CA ARG A 339 28.47 -14.69 12.33
C ARG A 339 27.02 -14.66 12.86
N ALA A 340 26.85 -14.24 14.10
CA ALA A 340 25.53 -13.92 14.65
C ALA A 340 24.95 -12.68 13.96
N ILE A 341 23.63 -12.63 13.84
CA ILE A 341 22.84 -11.52 13.31
C ILE A 341 21.99 -10.95 14.45
N ASP A 342 22.12 -9.66 14.71
CA ASP A 342 21.50 -9.00 15.86
C ASP A 342 20.07 -8.53 15.58
N SER A 343 19.75 -8.26 14.31
CA SER A 343 18.44 -7.72 13.90
C SER A 343 18.18 -7.86 12.39
N ALA A 344 16.94 -7.66 11.97
CA ALA A 344 16.58 -7.57 10.54
C ALA A 344 17.35 -6.46 9.81
N ARG A 345 17.61 -5.34 10.49
CA ARG A 345 18.44 -4.26 9.94
C ARG A 345 19.88 -4.73 9.71
N ASP A 346 20.47 -5.39 10.69
CA ASP A 346 21.83 -5.92 10.59
C ASP A 346 21.96 -6.90 9.42
N PHE A 347 21.03 -7.87 9.32
CA PHE A 347 21.01 -8.79 8.19
C PHE A 347 20.86 -8.08 6.84
N ASN A 348 19.91 -7.14 6.71
CA ASN A 348 19.67 -6.43 5.45
C ASN A 348 20.88 -5.60 5.01
N VAL A 349 21.50 -4.87 5.95
CA VAL A 349 22.72 -4.09 5.68
C VAL A 349 23.84 -5.02 5.23
N THR A 350 24.07 -6.13 5.93
CA THR A 350 25.11 -7.11 5.59
C THR A 350 24.86 -7.74 4.21
N MET A 351 23.61 -8.10 3.89
CA MET A 351 23.23 -8.61 2.55
C MET A 351 23.60 -7.60 1.46
N ILE A 352 23.28 -6.33 1.66
CA ILE A 352 23.63 -5.28 0.70
C ILE A 352 25.14 -5.20 0.52
N GLU A 353 25.88 -5.16 1.63
CA GLU A 353 27.35 -4.97 1.63
C GLU A 353 28.12 -6.18 1.09
N GLN A 354 27.64 -7.40 1.32
CA GLN A 354 28.34 -8.63 0.95
C GLN A 354 27.93 -9.18 -0.41
N THR A 355 26.70 -8.88 -0.86
CA THR A 355 26.12 -9.52 -2.03
C THR A 355 25.43 -8.57 -3.01
N GLY A 356 25.18 -7.33 -2.61
CA GLY A 356 24.39 -6.39 -3.40
C GLY A 356 22.88 -6.63 -3.37
N VAL A 357 22.36 -7.63 -2.66
CA VAL A 357 20.91 -7.86 -2.52
C VAL A 357 20.31 -6.82 -1.58
N VAL A 358 19.37 -6.03 -2.10
CA VAL A 358 18.72 -4.95 -1.36
C VAL A 358 17.30 -5.36 -1.01
N GLY A 359 17.04 -5.58 0.26
CA GLY A 359 15.70 -5.74 0.84
C GLY A 359 15.30 -4.54 1.69
N VAL A 360 14.20 -4.68 2.43
CA VAL A 360 13.75 -3.71 3.44
C VAL A 360 13.47 -4.46 4.74
N HIS A 361 13.98 -3.95 5.85
CA HIS A 361 13.69 -4.50 7.18
C HIS A 361 12.44 -3.83 7.78
N PHE A 362 11.51 -4.64 8.30
CA PHE A 362 10.30 -4.18 8.97
C PHE A 362 10.16 -4.89 10.33
N GLY A 363 10.51 -4.21 11.41
CA GLY A 363 10.60 -4.86 12.73
C GLY A 363 11.57 -6.04 12.68
N ASP A 364 11.07 -7.23 12.99
CA ASP A 364 11.86 -8.47 13.00
C ASP A 364 11.83 -9.23 11.65
N PHE A 365 11.31 -8.60 10.60
CA PHE A 365 11.12 -9.23 9.30
C PHE A 365 11.91 -8.52 8.20
N LEU A 366 12.14 -9.29 7.14
CA LEU A 366 12.73 -8.82 5.89
C LEU A 366 11.69 -8.88 4.77
N ARG A 367 11.52 -7.80 4.04
CA ARG A 367 10.65 -7.74 2.87
C ARG A 367 11.49 -7.68 1.60
N TYR A 368 11.15 -8.51 0.64
CA TYR A 368 11.64 -8.43 -0.73
C TYR A 368 10.47 -8.24 -1.71
N ALA A 369 10.61 -7.30 -2.64
CA ALA A 369 9.61 -7.00 -3.65
C ALA A 369 10.00 -7.63 -4.99
N VAL A 370 9.04 -8.23 -5.69
CA VAL A 370 9.26 -8.86 -6.99
C VAL A 370 8.96 -7.93 -8.18
N CYS A 371 9.15 -6.61 -7.98
CA CYS A 371 8.90 -5.61 -9.01
C CYS A 371 9.97 -5.61 -10.11
N ALA A 372 11.20 -5.97 -9.78
CA ALA A 372 12.28 -6.20 -10.74
C ALA A 372 12.08 -7.52 -11.53
N ASP A 373 12.86 -7.73 -12.56
CA ASP A 373 12.84 -9.00 -13.30
C ASP A 373 13.55 -10.10 -12.50
N VAL A 374 12.82 -10.69 -11.56
CA VAL A 374 13.32 -11.75 -10.68
C VAL A 374 13.82 -12.95 -11.47
N LYS A 375 13.21 -13.27 -12.61
CA LYS A 375 13.62 -14.40 -13.46
C LYS A 375 15.01 -14.18 -14.04
N ALA A 376 15.29 -13.00 -14.56
CA ALA A 376 16.62 -12.64 -15.03
C ALA A 376 17.65 -12.57 -13.91
N MET A 377 17.23 -12.17 -12.70
CA MET A 377 18.10 -12.05 -11.54
C MET A 377 18.32 -13.37 -10.79
N ALA A 378 17.53 -14.40 -11.05
CA ALA A 378 17.49 -15.65 -10.25
C ALA A 378 18.88 -16.29 -10.01
N PRO A 379 19.76 -16.46 -11.01
CA PRO A 379 21.09 -17.07 -10.74
C PRO A 379 21.95 -16.27 -9.78
N ALA A 380 21.90 -14.91 -9.89
CA ALA A 380 22.66 -14.05 -9.01
C ALA A 380 22.07 -13.97 -7.60
N LEU A 381 20.73 -13.99 -7.47
CA LEU A 381 20.03 -14.06 -6.19
C LEU A 381 20.33 -15.39 -5.48
N GLU A 382 20.27 -16.51 -6.18
CA GLU A 382 20.63 -17.82 -5.63
C GLU A 382 22.06 -17.84 -5.09
N ALA A 383 23.02 -17.38 -5.88
CA ALA A 383 24.41 -17.29 -5.46
C ALA A 383 24.58 -16.41 -4.21
N ALA A 384 23.87 -15.28 -4.14
CA ALA A 384 23.92 -14.35 -3.02
C ALA A 384 23.36 -14.97 -1.72
N PHE A 385 22.17 -15.61 -1.78
CA PHE A 385 21.56 -16.23 -0.61
C PHE A 385 22.31 -17.50 -0.17
N ARG A 386 22.86 -18.29 -1.08
CA ARG A 386 23.76 -19.42 -0.72
C ARG A 386 25.02 -18.93 -0.01
N LYS A 387 25.63 -17.81 -0.49
CA LYS A 387 26.79 -17.19 0.16
C LYS A 387 26.47 -16.70 1.58
N ALA A 388 25.24 -16.32 1.84
CA ALA A 388 24.83 -15.85 3.17
C ALA A 388 24.85 -16.96 4.24
N GLU A 389 24.72 -18.25 3.86
CA GLU A 389 24.75 -19.42 4.77
C GLU A 389 23.85 -19.19 5.99
N VAL A 390 22.58 -18.86 5.76
CA VAL A 390 21.65 -18.47 6.81
C VAL A 390 21.35 -19.62 7.78
N GLY A 391 21.23 -19.28 9.06
CA GLY A 391 20.86 -20.21 10.12
C GLY A 391 19.83 -19.59 11.07
N TYR A 392 19.00 -20.47 11.61
CA TYR A 392 17.98 -20.12 12.60
C TYR A 392 18.19 -20.96 13.86
N GLY A 393 18.30 -20.30 15.00
CA GLY A 393 18.42 -20.92 16.31
C GLY A 393 17.09 -21.46 16.83
#